data_c818a301d55361a8d1964ccd21f5fd21
#
_entry.id   c818a301d55361a8d1964ccd21f5fd21
#
_cell.length_a   1.000
_cell.length_b   1.000
_cell.length_c   1.000
_cell.angle_alpha   90.00
_cell.angle_beta   90.00
_cell.angle_gamma   90.00
#
_symmetry.space_group_name_H-M   'P 1'
#
loop_
_entity.id
_entity.type
_entity.pdbx_description
1 polymer ?
#
loop_
_entity_poly.entity_id
_entity_poly.type
_entity_poly.pdbx_seq_one_letter_code
_entity_poly.pdbx_strand_id
1 'polypeptide(L)'
;VTGDASASLDDARAALDLIVDPVSRQGLVAAGLVQGLVVRNGRAGFMLEVPAANAAAYAPVREAAEKALGALPGIDVAQVVLTAQAAEGATRVRKGAKVSEDPQARMVPPPEAEKPAHVKHVIAVASGKGGVGKSTIATNLACAFQAMGLRVGLLDADIYGPSAPRMMGVDGEPSFEDGKLQPLEAHGIKIMSIGFLVDEGKAMIWRGPMASSAVRQMIHDVAWGSEAAPLDVLVVDLPPGTGDVQLTLVQKLRIDGVVLVTTPQEIALIDARRAAIMFGKTATPILGLIENMAFFADPSTGAPIPIFGSGGGVAEAKTLGVPVLAEVPIELAVREGGDGGVPVVLGKPGSAAAKAFAGAAKTLWGVVKT
;
A
#
# COMPACT_ATOMS: atom_id res chain seq x y z
N VAL A 1 -40.80 -25.04 2.01
CA VAL A 1 -39.56 -24.51 2.60
C VAL A 1 -38.47 -25.50 2.25
N THR A 2 -37.85 -25.34 1.09
CA THR A 2 -36.66 -26.08 0.67
C THR A 2 -35.45 -25.25 1.12
N GLY A 3 -34.74 -25.75 2.12
CA GLY A 3 -33.47 -25.17 2.55
C GLY A 3 -32.46 -25.28 1.41
N ASP A 4 -31.98 -24.15 0.94
CA ASP A 4 -30.87 -24.04 0.00
C ASP A 4 -29.60 -24.53 0.73
N ALA A 5 -29.14 -25.74 0.42
CA ALA A 5 -27.96 -26.34 1.03
C ALA A 5 -26.72 -25.71 0.37
N SER A 6 -26.31 -24.57 0.89
CA SER A 6 -25.04 -23.93 0.54
C SER A 6 -23.88 -24.78 1.10
N ALA A 7 -22.88 -25.08 0.27
CA ALA A 7 -21.69 -25.84 0.65
C ALA A 7 -21.01 -25.21 1.89
N SER A 8 -20.64 -26.05 2.83
CA SER A 8 -19.89 -25.65 4.03
C SER A 8 -18.37 -25.61 3.77
N LEU A 9 -17.63 -25.02 4.70
CA LEU A 9 -16.17 -25.03 4.67
C LEU A 9 -15.60 -26.45 4.74
N ASP A 10 -16.28 -27.35 5.44
CA ASP A 10 -15.88 -28.75 5.60
C ASP A 10 -16.14 -29.55 4.31
N ASP A 11 -17.22 -29.27 3.57
CA ASP A 11 -17.46 -29.85 2.26
C ASP A 11 -16.36 -29.44 1.26
N ALA A 12 -15.96 -28.16 1.29
CA ALA A 12 -14.87 -27.67 0.45
C ALA A 12 -13.53 -28.31 0.81
N ARG A 13 -13.22 -28.50 2.09
CA ARG A 13 -12.03 -29.22 2.54
C ARG A 13 -12.02 -30.65 2.08
N ALA A 14 -13.14 -31.36 2.23
CA ALA A 14 -13.28 -32.74 1.82
C ALA A 14 -13.09 -32.88 0.29
N ALA A 15 -13.68 -31.98 -0.49
CA ALA A 15 -13.52 -31.98 -1.95
C ALA A 15 -12.06 -31.73 -2.39
N LEU A 16 -11.35 -30.82 -1.72
CA LEU A 16 -9.95 -30.53 -2.01
C LEU A 16 -9.00 -31.65 -1.57
N ASP A 17 -9.34 -32.39 -0.51
CA ASP A 17 -8.50 -33.50 -0.04
C ASP A 17 -8.58 -34.75 -0.91
N LEU A 18 -9.54 -34.82 -1.83
CA LEU A 18 -9.61 -35.85 -2.88
C LEU A 18 -8.61 -35.59 -4.02
N ILE A 19 -8.05 -34.39 -4.11
CA ILE A 19 -7.07 -34.04 -5.14
C ILE A 19 -5.68 -34.35 -4.60
N VAL A 20 -4.98 -35.23 -5.28
CA VAL A 20 -3.68 -35.73 -4.83
C VAL A 20 -2.56 -34.79 -5.23
N ASP A 21 -1.77 -34.38 -4.26
CA ASP A 21 -0.51 -33.65 -4.48
C ASP A 21 0.50 -34.51 -5.26
N PRO A 22 1.02 -34.07 -6.41
CA PRO A 22 1.95 -34.81 -7.23
C PRO A 22 3.28 -35.15 -6.55
N VAL A 23 3.65 -34.41 -5.50
CA VAL A 23 4.93 -34.56 -4.78
C VAL A 23 4.77 -35.49 -3.57
N SER A 24 3.89 -35.14 -2.64
CA SER A 24 3.70 -35.90 -1.39
C SER A 24 2.79 -37.12 -1.53
N ARG A 25 2.00 -37.20 -2.60
CA ARG A 25 0.98 -38.23 -2.83
C ARG A 25 -0.14 -38.25 -1.81
N GLN A 26 -0.30 -37.18 -1.06
CA GLN A 26 -1.39 -36.96 -0.10
C GLN A 26 -2.46 -36.03 -0.70
N GLY A 27 -3.64 -35.93 -0.06
CA GLY A 27 -4.64 -34.93 -0.42
C GLY A 27 -4.12 -33.50 -0.20
N LEU A 28 -4.62 -32.51 -0.93
CA LEU A 28 -4.12 -31.14 -0.85
C LEU A 28 -4.22 -30.53 0.55
N VAL A 29 -5.28 -30.87 1.30
CA VAL A 29 -5.47 -30.40 2.68
C VAL A 29 -4.50 -31.12 3.62
N ALA A 30 -4.40 -32.44 3.51
CA ALA A 30 -3.47 -33.26 4.29
C ALA A 30 -1.99 -32.90 4.02
N ALA A 31 -1.67 -32.50 2.78
CA ALA A 31 -0.34 -32.03 2.39
C ALA A 31 -0.03 -30.61 2.89
N GLY A 32 -1.00 -29.92 3.53
CA GLY A 32 -0.82 -28.54 4.03
C GLY A 32 -0.71 -27.46 2.96
N LEU A 33 -1.10 -27.78 1.72
CA LEU A 33 -0.97 -26.88 0.56
C LEU A 33 -2.15 -25.90 0.43
N VAL A 34 -3.26 -26.12 1.16
CA VAL A 34 -4.47 -25.31 1.15
C VAL A 34 -4.37 -24.23 2.24
N GLN A 35 -4.20 -22.97 1.86
CA GLN A 35 -4.11 -21.85 2.78
C GLN A 35 -5.27 -20.88 2.56
N GLY A 36 -5.89 -20.41 3.65
CA GLY A 36 -6.90 -19.37 3.60
C GLY A 36 -8.19 -19.78 2.85
N LEU A 37 -8.65 -21.04 2.98
CA LEU A 37 -9.88 -21.49 2.35
C LEU A 37 -11.09 -20.74 2.87
N VAL A 38 -11.85 -20.14 1.95
CA VAL A 38 -13.07 -19.37 2.22
C VAL A 38 -14.21 -19.91 1.36
N VAL A 39 -15.40 -20.07 1.95
CA VAL A 39 -16.66 -20.42 1.26
C VAL A 39 -17.73 -19.44 1.77
N ARG A 40 -18.20 -18.53 0.91
CA ARG A 40 -19.20 -17.51 1.27
C ARG A 40 -19.94 -16.99 0.03
N ASN A 41 -21.22 -16.68 0.20
CA ASN A 41 -22.05 -15.98 -0.78
C ASN A 41 -21.89 -16.50 -2.22
N GLY A 42 -21.93 -17.82 -2.40
CA GLY A 42 -21.76 -18.45 -3.71
C GLY A 42 -20.31 -18.44 -4.24
N ARG A 43 -19.32 -18.09 -3.43
CA ARG A 43 -17.92 -18.07 -3.81
C ARG A 43 -17.09 -18.98 -2.92
N ALA A 44 -16.13 -19.70 -3.53
CA ALA A 44 -15.12 -20.49 -2.83
C ALA A 44 -13.74 -20.17 -3.39
N GLY A 45 -12.74 -20.05 -2.50
CA GLY A 45 -11.37 -19.81 -2.95
C GLY A 45 -10.34 -20.09 -1.88
N PHE A 46 -9.11 -20.35 -2.32
CA PHE A 46 -7.96 -20.54 -1.43
C PHE A 46 -6.64 -20.30 -2.17
N MET A 47 -5.55 -20.26 -1.40
CA MET A 47 -4.20 -20.23 -1.97
C MET A 47 -3.59 -21.62 -1.93
N LEU A 48 -3.14 -22.10 -3.11
CA LEU A 48 -2.38 -23.31 -3.28
C LEU A 48 -0.89 -22.97 -3.13
N GLU A 49 -0.33 -23.25 -1.95
CA GLU A 49 1.06 -22.91 -1.61
C GLU A 49 1.99 -24.08 -1.99
N VAL A 50 2.92 -23.85 -2.94
CA VAL A 50 3.78 -24.91 -3.49
C VAL A 50 5.25 -24.47 -3.52
N PRO A 51 6.23 -25.42 -3.48
CA PRO A 51 7.64 -25.09 -3.66
C PRO A 51 7.90 -24.43 -5.01
N ALA A 52 8.67 -23.34 -5.04
CA ALA A 52 8.93 -22.56 -6.26
C ALA A 52 9.51 -23.41 -7.41
N ALA A 53 10.35 -24.39 -7.09
CA ALA A 53 10.92 -25.32 -8.08
C ALA A 53 9.89 -26.17 -8.84
N ASN A 54 8.69 -26.33 -8.29
CA ASN A 54 7.66 -27.23 -8.81
C ASN A 54 6.42 -26.48 -9.32
N ALA A 55 6.39 -25.16 -9.26
CA ALA A 55 5.19 -24.35 -9.56
C ALA A 55 4.54 -24.68 -10.91
N ALA A 56 5.32 -24.95 -11.95
CA ALA A 56 4.81 -25.31 -13.27
C ALA A 56 4.02 -26.64 -13.27
N ALA A 57 4.37 -27.59 -12.41
CA ALA A 57 3.69 -28.89 -12.30
C ALA A 57 2.33 -28.79 -11.59
N TYR A 58 2.04 -27.66 -10.92
CA TYR A 58 0.80 -27.50 -10.17
C TYR A 58 -0.30 -26.74 -10.93
N ALA A 59 -0.06 -26.28 -12.16
CA ALA A 59 -1.12 -25.68 -12.97
C ALA A 59 -2.33 -26.62 -13.16
N PRO A 60 -2.17 -27.91 -13.50
CA PRO A 60 -3.30 -28.87 -13.58
C PRO A 60 -3.99 -29.11 -12.23
N VAL A 61 -3.22 -29.07 -11.13
CA VAL A 61 -3.76 -29.25 -9.76
C VAL A 61 -4.64 -28.06 -9.37
N ARG A 62 -4.23 -26.86 -9.71
CA ARG A 62 -5.02 -25.64 -9.54
C ARG A 62 -6.36 -25.72 -10.27
N GLU A 63 -6.34 -26.09 -11.56
CA GLU A 63 -7.55 -26.23 -12.37
C GLU A 63 -8.49 -27.31 -11.82
N ALA A 64 -7.93 -28.44 -11.35
CA ALA A 64 -8.71 -29.48 -10.70
C ALA A 64 -9.36 -29.00 -9.41
N ALA A 65 -8.66 -28.18 -8.62
CA ALA A 65 -9.17 -27.61 -7.39
C ALA A 65 -10.28 -26.57 -7.63
N GLU A 66 -10.13 -25.70 -8.63
CA GLU A 66 -11.17 -24.76 -9.06
C GLU A 66 -12.44 -25.50 -9.51
N LYS A 67 -12.27 -26.55 -10.30
CA LYS A 67 -13.39 -27.40 -10.76
C LYS A 67 -14.08 -28.13 -9.61
N ALA A 68 -13.33 -28.67 -8.65
CA ALA A 68 -13.88 -29.36 -7.49
C ALA A 68 -14.70 -28.43 -6.59
N LEU A 69 -14.20 -27.21 -6.35
CA LEU A 69 -14.94 -26.19 -5.58
C LEU A 69 -16.18 -25.72 -6.33
N GLY A 70 -16.10 -25.46 -7.64
CA GLY A 70 -17.23 -25.02 -8.46
C GLY A 70 -18.30 -26.09 -8.65
N ALA A 71 -18.02 -27.37 -8.37
CA ALA A 71 -19.00 -28.43 -8.39
C ALA A 71 -19.83 -28.57 -7.10
N LEU A 72 -19.47 -27.82 -6.04
CA LEU A 72 -20.19 -27.86 -4.77
C LEU A 72 -21.51 -27.07 -4.84
N PRO A 73 -22.56 -27.53 -4.16
CA PRO A 73 -23.86 -26.84 -4.15
C PRO A 73 -23.75 -25.41 -3.67
N GLY A 74 -24.34 -24.46 -4.40
CA GLY A 74 -24.36 -23.06 -4.02
C GLY A 74 -23.02 -22.31 -4.22
N ILE A 75 -22.08 -22.86 -4.98
CA ILE A 75 -20.85 -22.17 -5.40
C ILE A 75 -20.97 -21.79 -6.88
N ASP A 76 -21.03 -20.47 -7.13
CA ASP A 76 -21.12 -19.89 -8.48
C ASP A 76 -19.72 -19.54 -9.04
N VAL A 77 -18.78 -19.19 -8.15
CA VAL A 77 -17.42 -18.78 -8.51
C VAL A 77 -16.41 -19.52 -7.62
N ALA A 78 -15.49 -20.25 -8.25
CA ALA A 78 -14.35 -20.88 -7.58
C ALA A 78 -13.05 -20.27 -8.08
N GLN A 79 -12.16 -19.87 -7.16
CA GLN A 79 -10.87 -19.26 -7.50
C GLN A 79 -9.75 -19.85 -6.65
N VAL A 80 -8.67 -20.32 -7.32
CA VAL A 80 -7.48 -20.86 -6.68
C VAL A 80 -6.24 -20.08 -7.13
N VAL A 81 -5.56 -19.46 -6.18
CA VAL A 81 -4.33 -18.70 -6.44
C VAL A 81 -3.13 -19.60 -6.16
N LEU A 82 -2.32 -19.86 -7.18
CA LEU A 82 -1.08 -20.62 -7.04
C LEU A 82 0.02 -19.69 -6.49
N THR A 83 0.59 -20.03 -5.33
CA THR A 83 1.69 -19.26 -4.70
C THR A 83 2.92 -20.16 -4.55
N ALA A 84 4.08 -19.63 -4.96
CA ALA A 84 5.35 -20.36 -4.86
C ALA A 84 6.09 -19.97 -3.57
N GLN A 85 6.39 -20.96 -2.74
CA GLN A 85 7.18 -20.79 -1.53
C GLN A 85 8.67 -20.71 -1.88
N ALA A 86 9.36 -19.64 -1.51
CA ALA A 86 10.82 -19.63 -1.54
C ALA A 86 11.34 -20.60 -0.46
N ALA A 87 12.29 -21.47 -0.80
CA ALA A 87 12.81 -22.48 0.10
C ALA A 87 13.32 -21.84 1.41
N GLU A 88 12.70 -22.15 2.54
CA GLU A 88 13.25 -21.88 3.86
C GLU A 88 14.53 -22.74 4.04
N GLY A 89 15.67 -22.06 4.22
CA GLY A 89 16.89 -22.71 4.66
C GLY A 89 18.13 -22.52 3.80
N ALA A 90 18.58 -21.29 3.62
CA ALA A 90 19.94 -21.05 3.15
C ALA A 90 20.64 -19.94 3.94
N THR A 91 20.67 -20.06 5.27
CA THR A 91 21.67 -19.35 6.07
C THR A 91 22.73 -20.36 6.54
N ARG A 92 23.51 -20.91 5.62
CA ARG A 92 24.79 -21.54 5.94
C ARG A 92 25.86 -20.80 5.16
N VAL A 93 26.54 -19.91 5.87
CA VAL A 93 27.85 -19.40 5.46
C VAL A 93 28.77 -20.59 5.16
N ARG A 94 28.94 -20.95 3.90
CA ARG A 94 30.04 -21.82 3.45
C ARG A 94 31.23 -20.94 3.12
N LYS A 95 32.19 -20.91 4.03
CA LYS A 95 33.56 -20.51 3.70
C LYS A 95 34.13 -21.51 2.69
N GLY A 96 34.53 -21.02 1.51
CA GLY A 96 35.43 -21.70 0.60
C GLY A 96 34.77 -22.62 -0.43
N ALA A 97 34.12 -22.07 -1.45
CA ALA A 97 34.01 -22.71 -2.77
C ALA A 97 34.42 -21.68 -3.81
N LYS A 98 35.34 -22.05 -4.68
CA LYS A 98 35.79 -21.26 -5.82
C LYS A 98 34.59 -20.92 -6.70
N VAL A 99 34.39 -19.63 -6.94
CA VAL A 99 33.42 -19.10 -7.92
C VAL A 99 33.91 -19.55 -9.28
N SER A 100 33.15 -20.41 -9.97
CA SER A 100 33.30 -20.61 -11.40
C SER A 100 32.76 -19.36 -12.09
N GLU A 101 33.65 -18.60 -12.69
CA GLU A 101 33.31 -17.48 -13.55
C GLU A 101 32.71 -18.05 -14.85
N ASP A 102 31.39 -18.13 -14.91
CA ASP A 102 30.66 -18.26 -16.16
C ASP A 102 30.13 -16.86 -16.54
N PRO A 103 30.71 -16.19 -17.55
CA PRO A 103 30.34 -14.83 -17.95
C PRO A 103 28.98 -14.71 -18.64
N GLN A 104 28.21 -15.78 -18.77
CA GLN A 104 26.98 -15.80 -19.57
C GLN A 104 25.69 -16.10 -18.81
N ALA A 105 25.66 -16.11 -17.50
CA ALA A 105 24.42 -15.97 -16.78
C ALA A 105 23.90 -14.53 -17.02
N ARG A 106 23.13 -14.34 -18.10
CA ARG A 106 22.40 -13.10 -18.35
C ARG A 106 21.49 -12.87 -17.15
N MET A 107 21.92 -12.00 -16.24
CA MET A 107 21.03 -11.40 -15.24
C MET A 107 19.93 -10.70 -16.05
N VAL A 108 18.72 -11.26 -16.01
CA VAL A 108 17.54 -10.55 -16.45
C VAL A 108 17.47 -9.31 -15.57
N PRO A 109 17.61 -8.10 -16.12
CA PRO A 109 17.54 -6.90 -15.30
C PRO A 109 16.18 -6.93 -14.55
N PRO A 110 16.12 -6.51 -13.30
CA PRO A 110 14.87 -6.41 -12.60
C PRO A 110 13.89 -5.58 -13.45
N PRO A 111 12.61 -5.97 -13.53
CA PRO A 111 11.65 -5.22 -14.35
C PRO A 111 11.70 -3.75 -13.93
N GLU A 112 11.82 -2.86 -14.90
CA GLU A 112 11.84 -1.42 -14.66
C GLU A 112 10.59 -1.00 -13.89
N ALA A 113 10.77 -0.07 -12.95
CA ALA A 113 9.66 0.52 -12.21
C ALA A 113 8.74 1.26 -13.18
N GLU A 114 7.45 0.94 -13.15
CA GLU A 114 6.46 1.48 -14.07
C GLU A 114 5.53 2.46 -13.36
N LYS A 115 5.08 3.48 -14.08
CA LYS A 115 3.96 4.33 -13.65
C LYS A 115 2.63 3.66 -13.95
N PRO A 116 1.58 3.90 -13.14
CA PRO A 116 0.23 3.51 -13.51
C PRO A 116 -0.18 4.18 -14.83
N ALA A 117 -0.96 3.46 -15.64
CA ALA A 117 -1.45 4.00 -16.91
C ALA A 117 -2.23 5.31 -16.71
N HIS A 118 -1.99 6.29 -17.57
CA HIS A 118 -2.66 7.60 -17.54
C HIS A 118 -2.47 8.40 -16.25
N VAL A 119 -1.33 8.23 -15.55
CA VAL A 119 -0.91 9.05 -14.42
C VAL A 119 0.35 9.82 -14.79
N LYS A 120 0.29 11.15 -14.69
CA LYS A 120 1.43 12.01 -15.07
C LYS A 120 2.52 11.99 -14.01
N HIS A 121 2.14 12.22 -12.75
CA HIS A 121 3.09 12.32 -11.62
C HIS A 121 2.66 11.42 -10.48
N VAL A 122 3.65 10.80 -9.82
CA VAL A 122 3.46 9.96 -8.63
C VAL A 122 4.31 10.54 -7.50
N ILE A 123 3.65 10.98 -6.44
CA ILE A 123 4.29 11.51 -5.23
C ILE A 123 4.02 10.53 -4.09
N ALA A 124 5.07 9.96 -3.52
CA ALA A 124 4.93 9.10 -2.35
C ALA A 124 5.06 9.90 -1.05
N VAL A 125 4.29 9.51 -0.04
CA VAL A 125 4.40 10.02 1.33
C VAL A 125 4.92 8.88 2.20
N ALA A 126 6.04 9.09 2.86
CA ALA A 126 6.76 8.07 3.61
C ALA A 126 7.13 8.56 5.01
N SER A 127 7.29 7.61 5.91
CA SER A 127 7.82 7.86 7.25
C SER A 127 8.70 6.72 7.72
N GLY A 128 9.69 7.02 8.54
CA GLY A 128 10.58 6.00 9.11
C GLY A 128 9.92 5.15 10.19
N LYS A 129 8.81 5.60 10.80
CA LYS A 129 8.04 4.86 11.81
C LYS A 129 6.55 5.16 11.71
N GLY A 130 5.73 4.31 12.35
CA GLY A 130 4.30 4.55 12.53
C GLY A 130 3.98 5.66 13.52
N GLY A 131 2.78 6.24 13.44
CA GLY A 131 2.27 7.21 14.40
C GLY A 131 2.73 8.66 14.21
N VAL A 132 3.50 8.99 13.17
CA VAL A 132 3.92 10.37 12.86
C VAL A 132 2.87 11.16 12.05
N GLY A 133 1.74 10.53 11.70
CA GLY A 133 0.68 11.16 10.92
C GLY A 133 0.87 11.11 9.40
N LYS A 134 1.63 10.14 8.88
CA LYS A 134 1.90 9.93 7.45
C LYS A 134 0.61 9.98 6.61
N SER A 135 -0.40 9.18 6.95
CA SER A 135 -1.67 9.10 6.22
C SER A 135 -2.47 10.40 6.30
N THR A 136 -2.43 11.10 7.43
CA THR A 136 -3.01 12.44 7.56
C THR A 136 -2.37 13.42 6.58
N ILE A 137 -1.03 13.38 6.45
CA ILE A 137 -0.30 14.21 5.48
C ILE A 137 -0.68 13.82 4.04
N ALA A 138 -0.66 12.53 3.71
CA ALA A 138 -1.00 12.05 2.37
C ALA A 138 -2.41 12.47 1.94
N THR A 139 -3.40 12.26 2.81
CA THR A 139 -4.80 12.62 2.57
C THR A 139 -4.98 14.13 2.38
N ASN A 140 -4.38 14.94 3.26
CA ASN A 140 -4.51 16.40 3.15
C ASN A 140 -3.72 16.99 1.98
N LEU A 141 -2.57 16.40 1.60
CA LEU A 141 -1.87 16.79 0.36
C LEU A 141 -2.71 16.47 -0.88
N ALA A 142 -3.35 15.30 -0.94
CA ALA A 142 -4.26 14.94 -2.03
C ALA A 142 -5.40 15.96 -2.14
N CYS A 143 -6.04 16.32 -1.03
CA CYS A 143 -7.07 17.35 -0.98
C CYS A 143 -6.54 18.74 -1.39
N ALA A 144 -5.32 19.10 -0.97
CA ALA A 144 -4.70 20.35 -1.35
C ALA A 144 -4.40 20.44 -2.86
N PHE A 145 -3.94 19.35 -3.48
CA PHE A 145 -3.77 19.28 -4.93
C PHE A 145 -5.11 19.39 -5.67
N GLN A 146 -6.16 18.72 -5.17
CA GLN A 146 -7.50 18.81 -5.74
C GLN A 146 -8.05 20.24 -5.64
N ALA A 147 -7.84 20.94 -4.50
CA ALA A 147 -8.24 22.33 -4.32
C ALA A 147 -7.49 23.30 -5.27
N MET A 148 -6.35 22.89 -5.83
CA MET A 148 -5.64 23.61 -6.90
C MET A 148 -6.23 23.37 -8.30
N GLY A 149 -7.28 22.55 -8.43
CA GLY A 149 -7.92 22.19 -9.69
C GLY A 149 -7.28 21.01 -10.44
N LEU A 150 -6.40 20.24 -9.77
CA LEU A 150 -5.74 19.08 -10.36
C LEU A 150 -6.66 17.84 -10.27
N ARG A 151 -6.51 16.92 -11.21
CA ARG A 151 -7.10 15.57 -11.14
C ARG A 151 -6.20 14.69 -10.30
N VAL A 152 -6.72 14.24 -9.15
CA VAL A 152 -5.93 13.61 -8.10
C VAL A 152 -6.41 12.19 -7.83
N GLY A 153 -5.46 11.29 -7.61
CA GLY A 153 -5.67 9.98 -7.01
C GLY A 153 -4.97 9.87 -5.66
N LEU A 154 -5.54 9.09 -4.77
CA LEU A 154 -4.94 8.69 -3.49
C LEU A 154 -4.89 7.18 -3.40
N LEU A 155 -3.69 6.62 -3.34
CA LEU A 155 -3.44 5.20 -3.10
C LEU A 155 -2.97 5.02 -1.66
N ASP A 156 -3.79 4.36 -0.85
CA ASP A 156 -3.40 3.89 0.49
C ASP A 156 -2.79 2.49 0.36
N ALA A 157 -1.47 2.44 0.46
CA ALA A 157 -0.68 1.22 0.38
C ALA A 157 -0.23 0.71 1.75
N ASP A 158 -0.76 1.28 2.85
CA ASP A 158 -0.47 0.82 4.21
C ASP A 158 -1.29 -0.43 4.54
N ILE A 159 -0.69 -1.59 4.27
CA ILE A 159 -1.34 -2.89 4.40
C ILE A 159 -1.69 -3.24 5.84
N TYR A 160 -0.95 -2.70 6.80
CA TYR A 160 -1.11 -3.04 8.21
C TYR A 160 -2.12 -2.17 8.94
N GLY A 161 -2.44 -1.00 8.39
CA GLY A 161 -3.38 -0.08 8.99
C GLY A 161 -3.95 0.91 7.98
N PRO A 162 -4.72 0.42 6.99
CA PRO A 162 -5.31 1.29 5.99
C PRO A 162 -6.24 2.29 6.67
N SER A 163 -6.02 3.57 6.42
CA SER A 163 -6.74 4.65 7.11
C SER A 163 -7.35 5.69 6.15
N ALA A 164 -6.89 5.75 4.91
CA ALA A 164 -7.38 6.71 3.95
C ALA A 164 -8.90 6.60 3.68
N PRO A 165 -9.53 5.42 3.59
CA PRO A 165 -10.97 5.32 3.44
C PRO A 165 -11.73 6.10 4.51
N ARG A 166 -11.42 5.86 5.78
CA ARG A 166 -12.05 6.55 6.91
C ARG A 166 -11.79 8.05 6.89
N MET A 167 -10.53 8.47 6.62
CA MET A 167 -10.17 9.88 6.56
C MET A 167 -10.84 10.64 5.43
N MET A 168 -11.22 9.94 4.35
CA MET A 168 -11.91 10.49 3.20
C MET A 168 -13.43 10.30 3.25
N GLY A 169 -13.95 9.63 4.26
CA GLY A 169 -15.38 9.36 4.42
C GLY A 169 -15.93 8.46 3.31
N VAL A 170 -15.15 7.45 2.90
CA VAL A 170 -15.53 6.52 1.82
C VAL A 170 -15.67 5.13 2.38
N ASP A 171 -16.86 4.55 2.14
CA ASP A 171 -17.19 3.17 2.42
C ASP A 171 -17.59 2.47 1.11
N GLY A 172 -17.36 1.18 1.02
CA GLY A 172 -17.78 0.36 -0.10
C GLY A 172 -16.64 -0.47 -0.71
N GLU A 173 -17.00 -1.25 -1.72
CA GLU A 173 -16.08 -2.10 -2.46
C GLU A 173 -15.88 -1.54 -3.88
N PRO A 174 -14.63 -1.51 -4.40
CA PRO A 174 -14.36 -1.17 -5.80
C PRO A 174 -15.05 -2.14 -6.74
N SER A 175 -15.73 -1.65 -7.77
CA SER A 175 -16.28 -2.48 -8.85
C SER A 175 -15.17 -2.90 -9.81
N PHE A 176 -15.41 -3.98 -10.56
CA PHE A 176 -14.51 -4.43 -11.60
C PHE A 176 -15.22 -4.28 -12.95
N GLU A 177 -14.75 -3.35 -13.77
CA GLU A 177 -15.34 -3.02 -15.08
C GLU A 177 -14.22 -2.92 -16.13
N ASP A 178 -14.48 -3.40 -17.33
CA ASP A 178 -13.55 -3.37 -18.46
C ASP A 178 -12.16 -3.93 -18.14
N GLY A 179 -12.08 -4.94 -17.27
CA GLY A 179 -10.79 -5.54 -16.86
C GLY A 179 -9.98 -4.71 -15.86
N LYS A 180 -10.58 -3.68 -15.25
CA LYS A 180 -9.95 -2.77 -14.28
C LYS A 180 -10.80 -2.62 -13.02
N LEU A 181 -10.11 -2.45 -11.89
CA LEU A 181 -10.73 -2.02 -10.65
C LEU A 181 -11.09 -0.54 -10.75
N GLN A 182 -12.34 -0.21 -10.47
CA GLN A 182 -12.80 1.17 -10.43
C GLN A 182 -12.51 1.76 -9.04
N PRO A 183 -11.71 2.81 -8.93
CA PRO A 183 -11.45 3.46 -7.65
C PRO A 183 -12.74 4.11 -7.12
N LEU A 184 -12.92 4.12 -5.82
CA LEU A 184 -13.98 4.90 -5.18
C LEU A 184 -13.65 6.39 -5.28
N GLU A 185 -14.66 7.24 -5.17
CA GLU A 185 -14.48 8.69 -5.27
C GLU A 185 -15.05 9.42 -4.06
N ALA A 186 -14.25 10.32 -3.48
CA ALA A 186 -14.72 11.30 -2.51
C ALA A 186 -14.01 12.63 -2.72
N HIS A 187 -14.71 13.71 -2.46
CA HIS A 187 -14.19 15.08 -2.58
C HIS A 187 -13.54 15.38 -3.94
N GLY A 188 -13.95 14.70 -5.02
CA GLY A 188 -13.36 14.83 -6.35
C GLY A 188 -11.99 14.16 -6.51
N ILE A 189 -11.64 13.23 -5.61
CA ILE A 189 -10.39 12.45 -5.60
C ILE A 189 -10.73 10.98 -5.81
N LYS A 190 -10.00 10.29 -6.69
CA LYS A 190 -10.06 8.85 -6.87
C LYS A 190 -9.26 8.16 -5.77
N ILE A 191 -9.87 7.20 -5.08
CA ILE A 191 -9.29 6.56 -3.91
C ILE A 191 -9.24 5.05 -4.11
N MET A 192 -8.08 4.47 -3.90
CA MET A 192 -7.90 3.03 -3.78
C MET A 192 -7.14 2.74 -2.49
N SER A 193 -7.61 1.78 -1.73
CA SER A 193 -6.98 1.33 -0.51
C SER A 193 -7.01 -0.20 -0.44
N ILE A 194 -5.98 -0.77 0.16
CA ILE A 194 -5.99 -2.19 0.52
C ILE A 194 -7.16 -2.52 1.46
N GLY A 195 -7.59 -1.54 2.26
CA GLY A 195 -8.74 -1.67 3.16
C GLY A 195 -10.05 -1.99 2.46
N PHE A 196 -10.22 -1.62 1.19
CA PHE A 196 -11.39 -1.98 0.39
C PHE A 196 -11.39 -3.44 -0.08
N LEU A 197 -10.22 -4.09 -0.07
CA LEU A 197 -10.04 -5.46 -0.57
C LEU A 197 -10.00 -6.49 0.57
N VAL A 198 -10.13 -6.04 1.82
CA VAL A 198 -10.04 -6.87 3.02
C VAL A 198 -11.27 -6.66 3.89
N ASP A 199 -11.96 -7.74 4.25
CA ASP A 199 -13.09 -7.69 5.18
C ASP A 199 -12.66 -7.10 6.54
N GLU A 200 -13.34 -6.05 6.99
CA GLU A 200 -13.21 -5.55 8.35
C GLU A 200 -13.55 -6.66 9.36
N GLY A 201 -12.62 -6.95 10.26
CA GLY A 201 -12.80 -7.96 11.32
C GLY A 201 -12.10 -9.29 11.10
N LYS A 202 -11.43 -9.49 9.97
CA LYS A 202 -10.51 -10.63 9.80
C LYS A 202 -9.06 -10.14 9.88
N ALA A 203 -8.34 -10.59 10.89
CA ALA A 203 -6.87 -10.43 10.94
C ALA A 203 -6.26 -11.25 9.78
N MET A 204 -6.09 -10.61 8.61
CA MET A 204 -5.38 -11.23 7.51
C MET A 204 -3.88 -11.12 7.78
N ILE A 205 -3.21 -12.26 7.88
CA ILE A 205 -1.75 -12.27 8.01
C ILE A 205 -1.16 -12.04 6.61
N TRP A 206 -0.79 -10.79 6.33
CA TRP A 206 -0.11 -10.44 5.10
C TRP A 206 1.32 -10.98 5.11
N ARG A 207 1.62 -11.94 4.24
CA ARG A 207 2.98 -12.35 3.96
C ARG A 207 3.56 -11.48 2.84
N GLY A 208 4.87 -11.21 2.87
CA GLY A 208 5.53 -10.31 1.92
C GLY A 208 5.13 -10.46 0.45
N PRO A 209 5.09 -11.68 -0.12
CA PRO A 209 4.69 -11.90 -1.51
C PRO A 209 3.24 -11.50 -1.80
N MET A 210 2.32 -11.73 -0.86
CA MET A 210 0.89 -11.36 -1.01
C MET A 210 0.72 -9.83 -0.99
N ALA A 211 1.38 -9.19 -0.03
CA ALA A 211 1.41 -7.75 0.08
C ALA A 211 1.92 -7.09 -1.20
N SER A 212 3.03 -7.60 -1.74
CA SER A 212 3.62 -7.13 -2.99
C SER A 212 2.71 -7.33 -4.21
N SER A 213 1.97 -8.44 -4.25
CA SER A 213 1.01 -8.73 -5.33
C SER A 213 -0.20 -7.80 -5.26
N ALA A 214 -0.78 -7.62 -4.08
CA ALA A 214 -1.93 -6.73 -3.89
C ALA A 214 -1.60 -5.27 -4.25
N VAL A 215 -0.45 -4.79 -3.79
CA VAL A 215 0.02 -3.45 -4.15
C VAL A 215 0.24 -3.30 -5.65
N ARG A 216 0.87 -4.27 -6.30
CA ARG A 216 1.05 -4.26 -7.75
C ARG A 216 -0.31 -4.17 -8.46
N GLN A 217 -1.30 -4.92 -8.02
CA GLN A 217 -2.65 -4.89 -8.55
C GLN A 217 -3.29 -3.50 -8.37
N MET A 218 -3.18 -2.90 -7.19
CA MET A 218 -3.68 -1.55 -6.93
C MET A 218 -2.98 -0.47 -7.78
N ILE A 219 -1.74 -0.69 -8.20
CA ILE A 219 -1.01 0.24 -9.07
C ILE A 219 -1.43 0.07 -10.54
N HIS A 220 -1.45 -1.17 -11.05
CA HIS A 220 -1.56 -1.43 -12.48
C HIS A 220 -2.97 -1.76 -12.95
N ASP A 221 -3.80 -2.37 -12.09
CA ASP A 221 -5.12 -2.87 -12.47
C ASP A 221 -6.26 -1.90 -12.10
N VAL A 222 -5.93 -0.71 -11.55
CA VAL A 222 -6.89 0.34 -11.21
C VAL A 222 -7.06 1.33 -12.37
N ALA A 223 -8.30 1.75 -12.62
CA ALA A 223 -8.65 2.77 -13.62
C ALA A 223 -8.36 4.19 -13.09
N TRP A 224 -7.09 4.50 -12.81
CA TRP A 224 -6.69 5.81 -12.28
C TRP A 224 -7.06 6.97 -13.19
N GLY A 225 -6.84 6.82 -14.50
CA GLY A 225 -7.14 7.81 -15.51
C GLY A 225 -7.55 7.17 -16.83
N SER A 226 -7.76 7.98 -17.84
CA SER A 226 -7.94 7.57 -19.22
C SER A 226 -7.10 8.45 -20.14
N GLU A 227 -6.98 8.08 -21.41
CA GLU A 227 -6.28 8.90 -22.40
C GLU A 227 -6.90 10.30 -22.52
N ALA A 228 -8.24 10.40 -22.49
CA ALA A 228 -8.96 11.67 -22.53
C ALA A 228 -8.90 12.47 -21.23
N ALA A 229 -8.72 11.79 -20.09
CA ALA A 229 -8.72 12.40 -18.76
C ALA A 229 -7.64 11.76 -17.86
N PRO A 230 -6.35 11.97 -18.15
CA PRO A 230 -5.27 11.43 -17.30
C PRO A 230 -5.27 12.10 -15.93
N LEU A 231 -4.86 11.38 -14.89
CA LEU A 231 -4.57 11.97 -13.58
C LEU A 231 -3.36 12.89 -13.68
N ASP A 232 -3.44 14.05 -13.02
CA ASP A 232 -2.30 14.97 -12.92
C ASP A 232 -1.33 14.48 -11.83
N VAL A 233 -1.84 14.00 -10.70
CA VAL A 233 -1.02 13.46 -9.61
C VAL A 233 -1.69 12.30 -8.89
N LEU A 234 -0.92 11.26 -8.62
CA LEU A 234 -1.26 10.17 -7.71
C LEU A 234 -0.42 10.33 -6.43
N VAL A 235 -1.09 10.55 -5.31
CA VAL A 235 -0.47 10.54 -3.99
C VAL A 235 -0.50 9.11 -3.45
N VAL A 236 0.65 8.60 -3.02
CA VAL A 236 0.78 7.24 -2.51
C VAL A 236 1.17 7.28 -1.03
N ASP A 237 0.27 6.85 -0.18
CA ASP A 237 0.53 6.65 1.25
C ASP A 237 1.26 5.33 1.45
N LEU A 238 2.58 5.37 1.67
CA LEU A 238 3.42 4.17 1.80
C LEU A 238 3.26 3.51 3.18
N PRO A 239 3.51 2.21 3.32
CA PRO A 239 3.63 1.58 4.64
C PRO A 239 4.69 2.29 5.49
N PRO A 240 4.54 2.33 6.83
CA PRO A 240 5.55 2.92 7.70
C PRO A 240 6.82 2.07 7.80
N GLY A 241 7.94 2.70 8.11
CA GLY A 241 9.23 2.05 8.32
C GLY A 241 10.08 1.93 7.06
N THR A 242 11.00 0.98 7.06
CA THR A 242 11.97 0.72 5.96
C THR A 242 12.00 -0.77 5.60
N GLY A 243 10.87 -1.46 5.80
CA GLY A 243 10.75 -2.91 5.60
C GLY A 243 10.59 -3.31 4.14
N ASP A 244 10.57 -4.63 3.91
CA ASP A 244 10.54 -5.25 2.58
C ASP A 244 9.34 -4.81 1.73
N VAL A 245 8.19 -4.57 2.34
CA VAL A 245 6.97 -4.14 1.63
C VAL A 245 7.18 -2.75 1.02
N GLN A 246 7.68 -1.79 1.81
CA GLN A 246 7.97 -0.45 1.33
C GLN A 246 9.05 -0.47 0.25
N LEU A 247 10.12 -1.23 0.47
CA LEU A 247 11.20 -1.38 -0.51
C LEU A 247 10.70 -1.97 -1.83
N THR A 248 9.87 -3.01 -1.76
CA THR A 248 9.27 -3.64 -2.94
C THR A 248 8.38 -2.65 -3.72
N LEU A 249 7.58 -1.84 -3.01
CA LEU A 249 6.76 -0.78 -3.60
C LEU A 249 7.61 0.22 -4.39
N VAL A 250 8.64 0.77 -3.74
CA VAL A 250 9.53 1.77 -4.33
C VAL A 250 10.30 1.21 -5.53
N GLN A 251 10.61 -0.09 -5.54
CA GLN A 251 11.26 -0.76 -6.67
C GLN A 251 10.32 -1.07 -7.85
N LYS A 252 9.03 -1.20 -7.61
CA LYS A 252 8.04 -1.55 -8.64
C LYS A 252 7.28 -0.36 -9.21
N LEU A 253 7.07 0.66 -8.39
CA LEU A 253 6.38 1.88 -8.76
C LEU A 253 7.40 2.97 -9.10
N ARG A 254 7.32 3.51 -10.31
CA ARG A 254 8.09 4.69 -10.68
C ARG A 254 7.53 5.93 -9.97
N ILE A 255 8.22 6.33 -8.91
CA ILE A 255 7.88 7.47 -8.07
C ILE A 255 8.72 8.68 -8.55
N ASP A 256 8.06 9.80 -8.82
CA ASP A 256 8.74 11.04 -9.23
C ASP A 256 9.44 11.73 -8.04
N GLY A 257 8.98 11.46 -6.84
CA GLY A 257 9.65 11.85 -5.62
C GLY A 257 8.87 11.51 -4.37
N VAL A 258 9.56 11.55 -3.23
CA VAL A 258 9.01 11.21 -1.92
C VAL A 258 9.01 12.41 -0.99
N VAL A 259 7.93 12.57 -0.23
CA VAL A 259 7.80 13.49 0.89
C VAL A 259 8.06 12.69 2.17
N LEU A 260 9.09 13.05 2.93
CA LEU A 260 9.37 12.46 4.24
C LEU A 260 8.54 13.14 5.33
N VAL A 261 7.87 12.34 6.15
CA VAL A 261 7.10 12.82 7.30
C VAL A 261 7.80 12.42 8.59
N THR A 262 7.99 13.37 9.47
CA THR A 262 8.53 13.18 10.82
C THR A 262 7.78 14.03 11.85
N THR A 263 8.16 13.87 13.12
CA THR A 263 7.77 14.77 14.23
C THR A 263 9.04 15.32 14.86
N PRO A 264 8.99 16.38 15.70
CA PRO A 264 10.20 16.97 16.31
C PRO A 264 11.01 16.05 17.20
N GLN A 265 10.45 14.91 17.62
CA GLN A 265 11.08 13.96 18.54
C GLN A 265 12.29 13.27 17.91
N GLU A 266 13.42 13.19 18.64
CA GLU A 266 14.67 12.60 18.16
C GLU A 266 14.49 11.16 17.60
N ILE A 267 13.69 10.33 18.26
CA ILE A 267 13.42 8.97 17.78
C ILE A 267 12.76 8.98 16.40
N ALA A 268 11.87 9.93 16.11
CA ALA A 268 11.24 10.04 14.78
C ALA A 268 12.24 10.53 13.73
N LEU A 269 13.15 11.42 14.10
CA LEU A 269 14.21 11.93 13.22
C LEU A 269 15.21 10.83 12.86
N ILE A 270 15.61 9.99 13.82
CA ILE A 270 16.48 8.82 13.55
C ILE A 270 15.84 7.90 12.50
N ASP A 271 14.55 7.63 12.63
CA ASP A 271 13.84 6.76 11.68
C ASP A 271 13.65 7.45 10.31
N ALA A 272 13.42 8.77 10.27
CA ALA A 272 13.40 9.54 9.02
C ALA A 272 14.75 9.47 8.27
N ARG A 273 15.89 9.51 8.98
CA ARG A 273 17.23 9.29 8.39
C ARG A 273 17.36 7.91 7.75
N ARG A 274 16.86 6.86 8.43
CA ARG A 274 16.86 5.49 7.88
C ARG A 274 16.04 5.40 6.60
N ALA A 275 14.86 6.03 6.58
CA ALA A 275 14.04 6.10 5.39
C ALA A 275 14.75 6.87 4.25
N ALA A 276 15.39 7.99 4.54
CA ALA A 276 16.15 8.75 3.57
C ALA A 276 17.30 7.93 2.95
N ILE A 277 18.03 7.16 3.76
CA ILE A 277 19.09 6.26 3.28
C ILE A 277 18.50 5.19 2.33
N MET A 278 17.33 4.63 2.64
CA MET A 278 16.66 3.66 1.79
C MET A 278 16.28 4.28 0.44
N PHE A 279 15.68 5.48 0.42
CA PHE A 279 15.33 6.18 -0.81
C PHE A 279 16.56 6.56 -1.63
N GLY A 280 17.67 6.92 -0.99
CA GLY A 280 18.96 7.11 -1.66
C GLY A 280 19.46 5.84 -2.37
N LYS A 281 19.31 4.66 -1.74
CA LYS A 281 19.68 3.37 -2.36
C LYS A 281 18.81 2.96 -3.53
N THR A 282 17.55 3.41 -3.57
CA THR A 282 16.61 3.15 -4.66
C THR A 282 16.61 4.26 -5.71
N ALA A 283 17.50 5.23 -5.61
CA ALA A 283 17.58 6.41 -6.47
C ALA A 283 16.25 7.18 -6.58
N THR A 284 15.42 7.15 -5.53
CA THR A 284 14.15 7.87 -5.46
C THR A 284 14.39 9.26 -4.89
N PRO A 285 14.09 10.35 -5.61
CA PRO A 285 14.32 11.71 -5.13
C PRO A 285 13.50 12.04 -3.88
N ILE A 286 14.10 12.69 -2.90
CA ILE A 286 13.39 13.23 -1.75
C ILE A 286 13.03 14.69 -2.06
N LEU A 287 11.73 14.96 -2.23
CA LEU A 287 11.22 16.31 -2.58
C LEU A 287 11.26 17.27 -1.42
N GLY A 288 11.26 16.76 -0.20
CA GLY A 288 11.35 17.55 1.02
C GLY A 288 10.82 16.81 2.24
N LEU A 289 10.85 17.50 3.35
CA LEU A 289 10.42 17.02 4.67
C LEU A 289 9.23 17.81 5.17
N ILE A 290 8.23 17.14 5.74
CA ILE A 290 7.16 17.76 6.52
C ILE A 290 7.34 17.36 7.99
N GLU A 291 7.50 18.37 8.85
CA GLU A 291 7.46 18.18 10.30
C GLU A 291 6.02 18.28 10.76
N ASN A 292 5.41 17.15 11.08
CA ASN A 292 4.06 17.08 11.64
C ASN A 292 4.12 17.23 13.18
N MET A 293 3.03 17.71 13.78
CA MET A 293 2.94 17.98 15.23
C MET A 293 4.07 18.90 15.71
N ALA A 294 4.44 19.86 14.88
CA ALA A 294 5.58 20.76 15.13
C ALA A 294 5.39 21.62 16.38
N PHE A 295 4.18 22.09 16.61
CA PHE A 295 3.80 22.87 17.79
C PHE A 295 2.30 22.85 18.01
N PHE A 296 1.87 23.22 19.18
CA PHE A 296 0.48 23.53 19.52
C PHE A 296 0.34 25.06 19.66
N ALA A 297 -0.63 25.65 19.00
CA ALA A 297 -0.89 27.07 19.16
C ALA A 297 -1.69 27.30 20.44
N ASP A 298 -1.17 28.12 21.35
CA ASP A 298 -1.85 28.54 22.58
C ASP A 298 -3.22 29.15 22.22
N PRO A 299 -4.33 28.67 22.76
CA PRO A 299 -5.66 29.17 22.39
C PRO A 299 -5.91 30.64 22.75
N SER A 300 -5.18 31.16 23.73
CA SER A 300 -5.36 32.55 24.22
C SER A 300 -4.46 33.53 23.52
N THR A 301 -3.23 33.18 23.20
CA THR A 301 -2.19 34.06 22.67
C THR A 301 -1.82 33.74 21.20
N GLY A 302 -2.15 32.55 20.71
CA GLY A 302 -1.68 32.07 19.42
C GLY A 302 -0.20 31.68 19.39
N ALA A 303 0.52 31.81 20.52
CA ALA A 303 1.95 31.50 20.59
C ALA A 303 2.22 29.99 20.37
N PRO A 304 3.28 29.61 19.64
CA PRO A 304 3.62 28.22 19.45
C PRO A 304 4.20 27.62 20.73
N ILE A 305 3.60 26.51 21.18
CA ILE A 305 4.07 25.68 22.30
C ILE A 305 4.67 24.39 21.72
N PRO A 306 5.99 24.18 21.83
CA PRO A 306 6.67 23.02 21.25
C PRO A 306 6.53 21.77 22.15
N ILE A 307 5.36 21.11 22.11
CA ILE A 307 5.05 19.96 22.96
C ILE A 307 6.05 18.82 22.79
N PHE A 308 6.52 18.58 21.57
CA PHE A 308 7.45 17.49 21.21
C PHE A 308 8.87 17.98 20.91
N GLY A 309 9.22 19.20 21.32
CA GLY A 309 10.47 19.86 20.95
C GLY A 309 10.30 20.79 19.75
N SER A 310 11.37 21.43 19.31
CA SER A 310 11.36 22.40 18.21
C SER A 310 12.58 22.27 17.33
N GLY A 311 12.41 22.55 16.02
CA GLY A 311 13.50 22.67 15.05
C GLY A 311 14.18 21.33 14.66
N GLY A 312 13.70 20.19 15.15
CA GLY A 312 14.26 18.89 14.84
C GLY A 312 14.16 18.57 13.35
N GLY A 313 12.97 18.74 12.77
CA GLY A 313 12.75 18.51 11.33
C GLY A 313 13.51 19.50 10.45
N VAL A 314 13.64 20.74 10.87
CA VAL A 314 14.43 21.77 10.16
C VAL A 314 15.92 21.37 10.13
N ALA A 315 16.47 20.97 11.27
CA ALA A 315 17.85 20.49 11.35
C ALA A 315 18.08 19.23 10.51
N GLU A 316 17.12 18.32 10.53
CA GLU A 316 17.17 17.10 9.74
C GLU A 316 17.10 17.36 8.23
N ALA A 317 16.17 18.20 7.77
CA ALA A 317 16.05 18.61 6.39
C ALA A 317 17.34 19.24 5.86
N LYS A 318 17.99 20.08 6.69
CA LYS A 318 19.30 20.65 6.37
C LYS A 318 20.37 19.57 6.23
N THR A 319 20.40 18.60 7.12
CA THR A 319 21.34 17.46 7.07
C THR A 319 21.17 16.63 5.83
N LEU A 320 19.91 16.39 5.42
CA LEU A 320 19.55 15.64 4.22
C LEU A 320 19.70 16.46 2.92
N GLY A 321 19.93 17.77 3.01
CA GLY A 321 20.01 18.66 1.85
C GLY A 321 18.68 18.85 1.12
N VAL A 322 17.54 18.73 1.83
CA VAL A 322 16.20 18.85 1.27
C VAL A 322 15.43 20.03 1.91
N PRO A 323 14.42 20.62 1.23
CA PRO A 323 13.63 21.68 1.82
C PRO A 323 12.68 21.15 2.92
N VAL A 324 12.38 22.01 3.91
CA VAL A 324 11.20 21.85 4.77
C VAL A 324 10.00 22.36 3.99
N LEU A 325 9.06 21.46 3.70
CA LEU A 325 7.84 21.76 2.93
C LEU A 325 6.78 22.44 3.81
N ALA A 326 6.66 21.96 5.04
CA ALA A 326 5.76 22.51 6.03
C ALA A 326 6.14 22.08 7.46
N GLU A 327 5.80 22.95 8.42
CA GLU A 327 5.67 22.63 9.84
C GLU A 327 4.18 22.64 10.16
N VAL A 328 3.58 21.45 10.39
CA VAL A 328 2.14 21.30 10.60
C VAL A 328 1.85 21.34 12.10
N PRO A 329 1.02 22.27 12.57
CA PRO A 329 0.67 22.38 13.99
C PRO A 329 -0.24 21.24 14.44
N ILE A 330 -0.27 21.01 15.75
CA ILE A 330 -1.28 20.19 16.40
C ILE A 330 -2.56 21.01 16.47
N GLU A 331 -3.59 20.60 15.74
CA GLU A 331 -4.92 21.21 15.75
C GLU A 331 -6.01 20.15 15.93
N LEU A 332 -7.00 20.44 16.77
CA LEU A 332 -8.17 19.60 16.97
C LEU A 332 -8.90 19.33 15.64
N ALA A 333 -8.95 20.35 14.78
CA ALA A 333 -9.58 20.28 13.47
C ALA A 333 -8.97 19.20 12.55
N VAL A 334 -7.67 18.92 12.66
CA VAL A 334 -7.00 17.87 11.88
C VAL A 334 -7.52 16.49 12.30
N ARG A 335 -7.62 16.26 13.63
CA ARG A 335 -8.16 15.00 14.16
C ARG A 335 -9.65 14.85 13.82
N GLU A 336 -10.46 15.87 14.12
CA GLU A 336 -11.91 15.83 13.85
C GLU A 336 -12.21 15.62 12.37
N GLY A 337 -11.45 16.27 11.49
CA GLY A 337 -11.59 16.10 10.05
C GLY A 337 -11.25 14.69 9.60
N GLY A 338 -10.16 14.10 10.10
CA GLY A 338 -9.76 12.72 9.80
C GLY A 338 -10.77 11.69 10.34
N ASP A 339 -11.29 11.88 11.55
CA ASP A 339 -12.31 11.00 12.14
C ASP A 339 -13.67 11.12 11.44
N GLY A 340 -14.00 12.33 10.97
CA GLY A 340 -15.28 12.66 10.33
C GLY A 340 -15.29 12.50 8.81
N GLY A 341 -14.20 12.05 8.19
CA GLY A 341 -14.15 11.83 6.73
C GLY A 341 -14.08 13.12 5.88
N VAL A 342 -13.80 14.27 6.50
CA VAL A 342 -13.63 15.55 5.80
C VAL A 342 -12.29 16.17 6.18
N PRO A 343 -11.22 15.94 5.41
CA PRO A 343 -9.88 16.44 5.72
C PRO A 343 -9.85 17.93 5.99
N VAL A 344 -8.96 18.38 6.86
CA VAL A 344 -8.93 19.77 7.37
C VAL A 344 -8.75 20.80 6.26
N VAL A 345 -8.06 20.45 5.19
CA VAL A 345 -7.90 21.32 3.99
C VAL A 345 -9.26 21.70 3.40
N LEU A 346 -10.22 20.78 3.42
CA LEU A 346 -11.58 20.98 2.89
C LEU A 346 -12.52 21.53 3.97
N GLY A 347 -12.48 20.92 5.18
CA GLY A 347 -13.41 21.25 6.25
C GLY A 347 -13.14 22.60 6.92
N LYS A 348 -11.88 22.99 7.07
CA LYS A 348 -11.45 24.25 7.71
C LYS A 348 -10.26 24.88 6.96
N PRO A 349 -10.43 25.35 5.71
CA PRO A 349 -9.33 25.82 4.87
C PRO A 349 -8.60 27.05 5.42
N GLY A 350 -9.21 27.76 6.36
CA GLY A 350 -8.61 28.91 7.05
C GLY A 350 -7.69 28.54 8.20
N SER A 351 -7.65 27.28 8.65
CA SER A 351 -6.82 26.83 9.77
C SER A 351 -5.32 26.88 9.44
N ALA A 352 -4.46 26.92 10.46
CA ALA A 352 -3.02 26.95 10.26
C ALA A 352 -2.52 25.66 9.61
N ALA A 353 -3.04 24.51 10.02
CA ALA A 353 -2.72 23.23 9.41
C ALA A 353 -3.14 23.16 7.93
N ALA A 354 -4.36 23.60 7.59
CA ALA A 354 -4.82 23.64 6.21
C ALA A 354 -3.93 24.51 5.31
N LYS A 355 -3.53 25.68 5.81
CA LYS A 355 -2.61 26.58 5.11
C LYS A 355 -1.23 25.96 4.93
N ALA A 356 -0.72 25.22 5.92
CA ALA A 356 0.55 24.49 5.83
C ALA A 356 0.50 23.42 4.74
N PHE A 357 -0.57 22.62 4.68
CA PHE A 357 -0.77 21.63 3.62
C PHE A 357 -0.89 22.27 2.23
N ALA A 358 -1.66 23.34 2.10
CA ALA A 358 -1.81 24.06 0.84
C ALA A 358 -0.47 24.64 0.34
N GLY A 359 0.33 25.21 1.26
CA GLY A 359 1.68 25.69 0.96
C GLY A 359 2.61 24.59 0.48
N ALA A 360 2.63 23.44 1.19
CA ALA A 360 3.41 22.28 0.82
C ALA A 360 3.02 21.74 -0.56
N ALA A 361 1.71 21.57 -0.83
CA ALA A 361 1.21 21.12 -2.12
C ALA A 361 1.62 22.04 -3.27
N LYS A 362 1.54 23.36 -3.07
CA LYS A 362 1.96 24.34 -4.07
C LYS A 362 3.46 24.24 -4.38
N THR A 363 4.29 24.08 -3.35
CA THR A 363 5.74 23.90 -3.51
C THR A 363 6.07 22.61 -4.24
N LEU A 364 5.46 21.49 -3.82
CA LEU A 364 5.64 20.18 -4.46
C LEU A 364 5.23 20.21 -5.93
N TRP A 365 4.07 20.82 -6.25
CA TRP A 365 3.61 20.92 -7.63
C TRP A 365 4.54 21.76 -8.49
N GLY A 366 5.13 22.82 -7.91
CA GLY A 366 6.15 23.62 -8.58
C GLY A 366 7.38 22.83 -9.02
N VAL A 367 7.78 21.83 -8.24
CA VAL A 367 8.96 20.98 -8.51
C VAL A 367 8.63 19.83 -9.47
N VAL A 368 7.50 19.17 -9.26
CA VAL A 368 7.19 17.90 -9.96
C VAL A 368 6.71 18.12 -11.39
N LYS A 369 6.05 19.25 -11.68
CA LYS A 369 5.53 19.55 -13.02
C LYS A 369 6.60 20.01 -14.03
N THR A 370 7.85 20.26 -13.58
CA THR A 370 9.00 20.63 -14.42
C THR A 370 9.73 19.43 -14.95
#